data_1d0ca6fc2eb05f6a490a3ca0f6910c77
#
_entry.id   1d0ca6fc2eb05f6a490a3ca0f6910c77
#
_cell.length_a   1.000
_cell.length_b   1.000
_cell.length_c   1.000
_cell.angle_alpha   90.00
_cell.angle_beta   90.00
_cell.angle_gamma   90.00
#
_symmetry.space_group_name_H-M   'P 1'
#
loop_
_entity.id
_entity.type
_entity.pdbx_description
1 polymer ?
#
loop_
_entity_poly.entity_id
_entity_poly.type
_entity_poly.pdbx_seq_one_letter_code
_entity_poly.pdbx_strand_id
1 'polypeptide(L)' 'MDVVELERALITGGYRGWFLAGGQMDDTVTLNRTRDGWEVYYSERGKKSGERTFQTEDEACRYFLAFISGSSTAIGDKH' A
#
# COMPACT_ATOMS: atom_id res chain seq x y z
N MET A 1 -6.00 -1.47 -12.29
CA MET A 1 -4.77 -2.10 -11.80
C MET A 1 -5.10 -3.24 -10.87
N ASP A 2 -4.37 -4.33 -10.98
CA ASP A 2 -4.54 -5.44 -10.04
C ASP A 2 -3.24 -5.68 -9.28
N VAL A 3 -3.25 -6.66 -8.39
CA VAL A 3 -2.10 -6.94 -7.53
C VAL A 3 -0.86 -7.32 -8.35
N VAL A 4 -1.05 -8.03 -9.44
CA VAL A 4 0.07 -8.42 -10.30
C VAL A 4 0.71 -7.19 -10.93
N GLU A 5 -0.10 -6.28 -11.42
CA GLU A 5 0.41 -5.05 -12.00
C GLU A 5 1.07 -4.18 -10.93
N LEU A 6 0.48 -4.14 -9.74
CA LEU A 6 1.03 -3.38 -8.64
C LEU A 6 2.41 -3.92 -8.27
N GLU A 7 2.53 -5.23 -8.14
CA GLU A 7 3.80 -5.84 -7.79
C GLU A 7 4.87 -5.51 -8.82
N ARG A 8 4.50 -5.60 -10.09
CA ARG A 8 5.42 -5.29 -11.17
C ARG A 8 5.88 -3.84 -11.11
N ALA A 9 4.94 -2.93 -10.84
CA ALA A 9 5.27 -1.51 -10.74
C ALA A 9 6.20 -1.24 -9.56
N LEU A 10 5.97 -1.93 -8.44
CA LEU A 10 6.81 -1.75 -7.27
C LEU A 10 8.23 -2.25 -7.52
N ILE A 11 8.36 -3.38 -8.18
CA ILE A 11 9.68 -3.93 -8.49
C ILE A 11 10.39 -3.05 -9.51
N THR A 12 9.70 -2.66 -10.57
CA THR A 12 10.27 -1.82 -11.61
C THR A 12 10.69 -0.47 -11.07
N GLY A 13 9.93 0.09 -10.15
CA GLY A 13 10.24 1.38 -9.55
C GLY A 13 11.30 1.32 -8.46
N GLY A 14 11.71 0.13 -8.08
CA GLY A 14 12.72 -0.01 -7.04
C GLY A 14 12.23 0.31 -5.64
N TYR A 15 10.94 0.24 -5.42
CA TYR A 15 10.38 0.53 -4.10
C TYR A 15 10.69 -0.59 -3.11
N ARG A 16 10.77 -0.23 -1.85
CA ARG A 16 11.03 -1.17 -0.77
C ARG A 16 10.02 -0.96 0.33
N GLY A 17 9.95 -1.91 1.26
CA GLY A 17 9.07 -1.78 2.40
C GLY A 17 7.62 -1.99 2.04
N TRP A 18 7.33 -2.97 1.18
CA TRP A 18 5.96 -3.28 0.79
C TRP A 18 5.68 -4.77 0.92
N PHE A 19 4.41 -5.09 1.13
CA PHE A 19 3.99 -6.47 1.23
C PHE A 19 2.53 -6.57 0.78
N LEU A 20 2.22 -7.59 0.01
CA LEU A 20 0.91 -7.69 -0.65
C LEU A 20 0.05 -8.84 -0.16
N ALA A 21 0.43 -9.46 0.94
CA ALA A 21 -0.30 -10.61 1.46
C ALA A 21 -0.85 -10.42 2.88
N GLY A 22 -0.97 -9.17 3.30
CA GLY A 22 -1.48 -8.88 4.63
C GLY A 22 -0.47 -9.11 5.73
N GLY A 23 -0.91 -9.01 6.97
CA GLY A 23 -0.03 -9.23 8.10
C GLY A 23 0.47 -7.93 8.71
N GLN A 24 1.44 -8.05 9.58
CA GLN A 24 2.01 -6.90 10.29
C GLN A 24 3.53 -6.98 10.28
N MET A 25 4.11 -6.48 9.21
CA MET A 25 5.56 -6.41 9.12
C MET A 25 6.00 -5.00 9.48
N ASP A 26 7.16 -4.88 10.09
CA ASP A 26 7.66 -3.58 10.50
C ASP A 26 8.02 -2.70 9.31
N ASP A 27 7.69 -1.41 9.43
CA ASP A 27 8.04 -0.39 8.43
C ASP A 27 7.62 -0.81 7.02
N THR A 28 6.38 -1.28 6.90
CA THR A 28 5.92 -1.85 5.64
C THR A 28 4.54 -1.31 5.26
N VAL A 29 4.41 -0.88 4.02
CA VAL A 29 3.11 -0.56 3.45
C VAL A 29 2.50 -1.88 3.02
N THR A 30 1.34 -2.20 3.53
CA THR A 30 0.74 -3.52 3.38
C THR A 30 -0.61 -3.45 2.67
N LEU A 31 -0.80 -4.38 1.75
CA LEU A 31 -2.09 -4.59 1.11
C LEU A 31 -2.66 -5.89 1.64
N ASN A 32 -3.91 -5.84 2.10
CA ASN A 32 -4.56 -7.01 2.64
C ASN A 32 -5.94 -7.16 2.03
N ARG A 33 -6.28 -8.37 1.63
CA ARG A 33 -7.61 -8.65 1.11
C ARG A 33 -8.51 -8.98 2.30
N THR A 34 -9.65 -8.28 2.38
CA THR A 34 -10.60 -8.49 3.46
C THR A 34 -11.83 -9.18 2.91
N ARG A 35 -12.75 -9.52 3.80
CA ARG A 35 -14.00 -10.15 3.40
C ARG A 35 -14.80 -9.27 2.45
N ASP A 36 -14.82 -7.97 2.71
CA ASP A 36 -15.64 -7.05 1.97
C ASP A 36 -14.88 -6.27 0.89
N GLY A 37 -13.60 -6.53 0.74
CA GLY A 37 -12.81 -5.79 -0.24
C GLY A 37 -11.34 -5.84 0.08
N TRP A 38 -10.73 -4.68 0.15
CA TRP A 38 -9.28 -4.55 0.28
C TRP A 38 -8.95 -3.47 1.30
N GLU A 39 -7.81 -3.61 1.96
CA GLU A 39 -7.35 -2.56 2.85
C GLU A 39 -5.86 -2.32 2.63
N VAL A 40 -5.46 -1.06 2.80
CA VAL A 40 -4.07 -0.64 2.69
C VAL A 40 -3.72 0.07 3.98
N TYR A 41 -2.55 -0.24 4.54
CA TYR A 41 -2.11 0.40 5.76
C TYR A 41 -0.59 0.35 5.86
N TYR A 42 -0.06 1.23 6.69
CA TYR A 42 1.35 1.20 7.02
C TYR A 42 1.49 0.49 8.37
N SER A 43 2.38 -0.48 8.42
CA SER A 43 2.58 -1.27 9.62
C SER A 43 3.93 -0.93 10.24
N GLU A 44 3.91 -0.60 11.53
CA GLU A 44 5.13 -0.25 12.24
C GLU A 44 5.02 -0.73 13.68
N ARG A 45 5.96 -1.55 14.10
CA ARG A 45 6.03 -2.05 15.48
C ARG A 45 4.72 -2.65 15.97
N GLY A 46 4.08 -3.40 15.09
CA GLY A 46 2.82 -4.05 15.44
C GLY A 46 1.60 -3.15 15.40
N LYS A 47 1.76 -1.92 14.97
CA LYS A 47 0.65 -0.99 14.86
C LYS A 47 0.36 -0.66 13.42
N LYS A 48 -0.91 -0.51 13.10
CA LYS A 48 -1.35 -0.09 11.80
C LYS A 48 -1.62 1.40 11.83
N SER A 49 -1.24 2.11 10.79
CA SER A 49 -1.57 3.52 10.67
C SER A 49 -1.95 3.84 9.23
N GLY A 50 -2.72 4.90 9.06
CA GLY A 50 -3.16 5.32 7.73
C GLY A 50 -4.05 4.30 7.06
N GLU A 51 -4.80 3.55 7.85
CA GLU A 51 -5.65 2.49 7.34
C GLU A 51 -6.75 3.01 6.44
N ARG A 52 -6.87 2.40 5.26
CA ARG A 52 -7.93 2.73 4.31
C ARG A 52 -8.49 1.46 3.72
N THR A 53 -9.80 1.44 3.51
CA THR A 53 -10.46 0.29 2.90
C THR A 53 -11.05 0.67 1.55
N PHE A 54 -11.12 -0.32 0.66
CA PHE A 54 -11.58 -0.11 -0.71
C PHE A 54 -12.45 -1.27 -1.12
N GLN A 55 -13.42 -1.01 -1.99
CA GLN A 55 -14.31 -2.05 -2.48
C GLN A 55 -13.71 -2.81 -3.67
N THR A 56 -12.79 -2.18 -4.38
CA THR A 56 -12.20 -2.81 -5.55
C THR A 56 -10.69 -2.92 -5.44
N GLU A 57 -10.16 -3.90 -6.12
CA GLU A 57 -8.73 -4.13 -6.18
C GLU A 57 -8.03 -2.96 -6.86
N ASP A 58 -8.64 -2.43 -7.91
CA ASP A 58 -8.06 -1.31 -8.65
C ASP A 58 -7.84 -0.10 -7.76
N GLU A 59 -8.86 0.26 -6.98
CA GLU A 59 -8.75 1.41 -6.09
C GLU A 59 -7.67 1.21 -5.04
N ALA A 60 -7.63 0.02 -4.46
CA ALA A 60 -6.65 -0.29 -3.42
C ALA A 60 -5.23 -0.23 -3.98
N CYS A 61 -5.02 -0.79 -5.16
CA CYS A 61 -3.69 -0.80 -5.77
C CYS A 61 -3.22 0.59 -6.14
N ARG A 62 -4.11 1.41 -6.65
CA ARG A 62 -3.75 2.80 -7.00
C ARG A 62 -3.39 3.59 -5.77
N TYR A 63 -4.15 3.43 -4.71
CA TYR A 63 -3.85 4.12 -3.46
C TYR A 63 -2.52 3.64 -2.90
N PHE A 64 -2.29 2.33 -2.94
CA PHE A 64 -1.07 1.73 -2.45
C PHE A 64 0.15 2.33 -3.15
N LEU A 65 0.09 2.38 -4.46
CA LEU A 65 1.21 2.90 -5.24
C LEU A 65 1.46 4.37 -4.94
N ALA A 66 0.40 5.16 -4.85
CA ALA A 66 0.54 6.57 -4.52
C ALA A 66 1.13 6.75 -3.12
N PHE A 67 0.70 5.92 -2.20
CA PHE A 67 1.18 5.97 -0.83
C PHE A 67 2.67 5.69 -0.75
N ILE A 68 3.10 4.57 -1.35
CA ILE A 68 4.49 4.15 -1.23
C ILE A 68 5.43 5.01 -2.08
N SER A 69 4.92 5.57 -3.15
CA SER A 69 5.75 6.43 -4.00
C SER A 69 5.96 7.80 -3.38
N GLY A 70 5.22 8.09 -2.33
CA GLY A 70 5.33 9.38 -1.66
C GLY A 70 4.60 10.50 -2.37
N SER A 71 3.92 10.19 -3.45
CA SER A 71 3.26 11.25 -4.19
C SER A 71 2.14 11.89 -3.40
N SER A 72 1.56 11.13 -2.50
CA SER A 72 0.51 11.68 -1.67
C SER A 72 1.06 12.41 -0.47
N THR A 73 2.30 12.12 -0.13
CA THR A 73 2.88 12.78 1.01
C THR A 73 3.68 13.94 0.58
N ALA A 74 4.10 13.82 -0.52
CA ALA A 74 4.83 14.89 -1.02
C ALA A 74 4.03 16.03 -1.02
N ILE A 75 3.41 15.47 -0.72
CA ILE A 75 2.76 16.25 -0.38
C ILE A 75 3.46 17.08 0.31
N GLY A 76 4.10 16.50 0.39
CA GLY A 76 4.39 16.87 0.89
C GLY A 76 5.31 17.42 0.71
N ASP A 77 5.55 17.19 0.58
CA ASP A 77 6.07 17.56 0.50
C ASP A 77 6.51 18.34 0.17
N LYS A 78 6.77 18.49 0.06
CA LYS A 78 6.95 18.97 -0.17
C LYS A 78 7.16 19.55 -0.26
N HIS A 79 7.41 19.70 -0.15
CA HIS A 79 7.31 19.95 -0.07
C HIS A 79 7.51 20.24 -0.02
#